data_8f4913b11a0f257c9253540f48a60c8d
#
_entry.id   8f4913b11a0f257c9253540f48a60c8d
#
_cell.length_a   1.000
_cell.length_b   1.000
_cell.length_c   1.000
_cell.angle_alpha   90.00
_cell.angle_beta   90.00
_cell.angle_gamma   90.00
#
_symmetry.space_group_name_H-M   'P 1'
#
loop_
_entity.id
_entity.type
_entity.pdbx_description
1 polymer ?
#
loop_
_entity_poly.entity_id
_entity_poly.type
_entity_poly.pdbx_seq_one_letter_code
_entity_poly.pdbx_strand_id
1 'polypeptide(L)'
;MIRVLTAAAAAALLLASAGCGIGGSEERAPSPLSEEATRWALRMSPVPPVPADPTNRHAGDERAAELGRHLFHTTALSKGGEIACATCHLQEYGLADGRTLAEGILPLERHTPALWNVAHQRWFFWDGRADSLWSQALIPLEDPLEHAFARVEVARAIHADGELRARFEEVFGPMADFADRERFPPYGRPVPENDRAHQLAREHARRRAEGDEAARPHHEHASSSGFYHPHQRSWDAMSAADQELVNGVFVGVGKALAAFQQRARAASSPFDRFVEGLRDGDASKVAELDPLALRGFELFVGEAGCSACHHGPLFTDKEFHDTRVPAVPGAPEDDPGRARGLESLAASEFGVLSRWSDDPEGPAGDKVRFLPRHAHHGGQEFKTPSLRNVALTPPYMHNGAFATLADVVDFYVTREGARPSTASGETILRPLELGSEDRAALVAFLVSLTDDAFDPGLLAAPR
;
A
#
# COMPACT_ATOMS: atom_id res chain seq x y z
N MET A 1 -1.70 -81.40 30.79
CA MET A 1 -0.52 -82.15 31.30
C MET A 1 0.68 -81.22 31.28
N ILE A 2 1.28 -81.23 32.40
CA ILE A 2 2.61 -80.86 32.83
C ILE A 2 2.80 -79.38 33.22
N ARG A 3 2.89 -79.24 34.52
CA ARG A 3 3.46 -78.22 35.40
C ARG A 3 4.99 -78.08 35.18
N VAL A 4 5.53 -76.92 35.52
CA VAL A 4 6.67 -76.72 36.45
C VAL A 4 7.04 -75.24 36.51
N LEU A 5 6.78 -74.51 37.58
CA LEU A 5 7.57 -74.11 38.72
C LEU A 5 8.70 -73.07 38.42
N THR A 6 8.41 -71.86 38.85
CA THR A 6 9.15 -70.95 39.78
C THR A 6 10.68 -70.91 39.81
N ALA A 7 11.20 -69.72 39.71
CA ALA A 7 12.21 -69.17 40.60
C ALA A 7 12.26 -67.67 40.60
N ALA A 8 12.01 -67.07 41.74
CA ALA A 8 12.18 -65.63 41.99
C ALA A 8 13.66 -65.35 42.26
N ALA A 9 14.19 -64.29 41.60
CA ALA A 9 15.46 -63.68 42.02
C ALA A 9 15.20 -62.16 42.17
N ALA A 10 15.19 -61.74 43.42
CA ALA A 10 15.17 -60.37 43.84
C ALA A 10 16.56 -59.75 43.60
N ALA A 11 16.69 -58.84 42.68
CA ALA A 11 17.85 -57.95 42.54
C ALA A 11 17.42 -56.55 42.99
N ALA A 12 17.92 -56.12 44.14
CA ALA A 12 17.80 -54.76 44.65
C ALA A 12 18.67 -53.85 43.81
N LEU A 13 18.03 -53.03 42.99
CA LEU A 13 18.64 -51.85 42.26
C LEU A 13 18.61 -50.66 43.21
N LEU A 14 19.75 -50.23 43.68
CA LEU A 14 19.97 -48.90 44.26
C LEU A 14 19.78 -47.86 43.19
N LEU A 15 18.67 -47.16 43.22
CA LEU A 15 18.43 -45.92 42.44
C LEU A 15 19.24 -44.80 43.09
N ALA A 16 20.41 -44.49 42.51
CA ALA A 16 21.07 -43.22 42.72
C ALA A 16 20.17 -42.13 42.15
N SER A 17 19.53 -41.32 42.97
CA SER A 17 18.85 -40.10 42.60
C SER A 17 19.88 -39.07 42.12
N ALA A 18 20.22 -39.12 40.82
CA ALA A 18 20.79 -37.96 40.13
C ALA A 18 19.72 -36.88 40.13
N GLY A 19 19.87 -35.90 41.00
CA GLY A 19 19.07 -34.69 40.96
C GLY A 19 19.24 -34.02 39.60
N CYS A 20 18.23 -34.14 38.74
CA CYS A 20 18.06 -33.23 37.61
C CYS A 20 17.88 -31.86 38.23
N GLY A 21 18.90 -31.02 38.19
CA GLY A 21 18.79 -29.61 38.47
C GLY A 21 17.74 -29.06 37.51
N ILE A 22 16.59 -28.71 38.06
CA ILE A 22 15.62 -27.86 37.35
C ILE A 22 16.38 -26.60 37.03
N GLY A 23 16.69 -26.42 35.75
CA GLY A 23 17.29 -25.18 35.23
C GLY A 23 16.52 -24.03 35.82
N GLY A 24 17.20 -23.08 36.42
CA GLY A 24 16.62 -21.88 36.95
C GLY A 24 15.76 -21.28 35.86
N SER A 25 14.50 -21.04 36.17
CA SER A 25 13.71 -20.11 35.39
C SER A 25 14.47 -18.79 35.47
N GLU A 26 15.21 -18.43 34.43
CA GLU A 26 15.60 -17.03 34.26
C GLU A 26 14.31 -16.24 34.43
N GLU A 27 14.21 -15.49 35.52
CA GLU A 27 13.10 -14.56 35.75
C GLU A 27 13.13 -13.59 34.58
N ARG A 28 12.20 -13.79 33.63
CA ARG A 28 11.98 -12.83 32.56
C ARG A 28 11.77 -11.46 33.20
N ALA A 29 12.46 -10.44 32.70
CA ALA A 29 12.25 -9.08 33.16
C ALA A 29 10.75 -8.80 33.14
N PRO A 30 10.17 -8.28 34.25
CA PRO A 30 8.74 -7.99 34.29
C PRO A 30 8.41 -6.97 33.21
N SER A 31 7.34 -7.21 32.45
CA SER A 31 6.83 -6.25 31.47
C SER A 31 6.44 -4.95 32.17
N PRO A 32 6.85 -3.78 31.65
CA PRO A 32 6.38 -2.50 32.18
C PRO A 32 4.92 -2.20 31.81
N LEU A 33 4.30 -3.04 30.97
CA LEU A 33 2.92 -2.94 30.52
C LEU A 33 1.99 -3.84 31.38
N SER A 34 0.70 -3.52 31.39
CA SER A 34 -0.33 -4.41 31.87
C SER A 34 -0.29 -5.76 31.12
N GLU A 35 -0.83 -6.84 31.71
CA GLU A 35 -0.91 -8.14 31.06
C GLU A 35 -1.65 -8.09 29.72
N GLU A 36 -2.71 -7.28 29.62
CA GLU A 36 -3.49 -7.13 28.41
C GLU A 36 -2.70 -6.41 27.34
N ALA A 37 -2.08 -5.28 27.67
CA ALA A 37 -1.22 -4.54 26.74
C ALA A 37 -0.01 -5.37 26.28
N THR A 38 0.57 -6.16 27.18
CA THR A 38 1.66 -7.11 26.83
C THR A 38 1.18 -8.13 25.78
N ARG A 39 -0.02 -8.70 25.95
CA ARG A 39 -0.60 -9.62 24.94
C ARG A 39 -0.81 -8.93 23.58
N TRP A 40 -1.25 -7.67 23.60
CA TRP A 40 -1.36 -6.88 22.36
C TRP A 40 -0.01 -6.63 21.72
N ALA A 41 1.00 -6.17 22.46
CA ALA A 41 2.34 -5.90 21.97
C ALA A 41 2.94 -7.11 21.24
N LEU A 42 2.84 -8.30 21.87
CA LEU A 42 3.35 -9.55 21.30
C LEU A 42 2.69 -9.97 19.97
N ARG A 43 1.49 -9.47 19.67
CA ARG A 43 0.77 -9.70 18.40
C ARG A 43 1.07 -8.63 17.33
N MET A 44 1.58 -7.46 17.74
CA MET A 44 1.81 -6.32 16.86
C MET A 44 3.26 -6.22 16.34
N SER A 45 4.13 -7.14 16.72
CA SER A 45 5.51 -7.30 16.23
C SER A 45 5.93 -8.77 16.35
N PRO A 46 6.85 -9.27 15.51
CA PRO A 46 7.55 -8.57 14.44
C PRO A 46 6.70 -8.42 13.17
N VAL A 47 7.11 -7.52 12.28
CA VAL A 47 6.60 -7.50 10.90
C VAL A 47 6.97 -8.82 10.22
N PRO A 48 6.01 -9.58 9.67
CA PRO A 48 6.31 -10.85 9.03
C PRO A 48 7.18 -10.68 7.78
N PRO A 49 7.83 -11.73 7.27
CA PRO A 49 8.46 -11.71 5.96
C PRO A 49 7.49 -11.26 4.88
N VAL A 50 8.02 -10.68 3.80
CA VAL A 50 7.21 -10.31 2.62
C VAL A 50 6.47 -11.57 2.14
N PRO A 51 5.14 -11.52 1.97
CA PRO A 51 4.38 -12.68 1.53
C PRO A 51 4.70 -13.01 0.07
N ALA A 52 4.67 -14.30 -0.26
CA ALA A 52 4.72 -14.71 -1.65
C ALA A 52 3.52 -14.14 -2.43
N ASP A 53 3.79 -13.67 -3.63
CA ASP A 53 2.73 -13.23 -4.57
C ASP A 53 2.61 -14.22 -5.73
N PRO A 54 1.70 -15.21 -5.64
CA PRO A 54 1.51 -16.19 -6.71
C PRO A 54 0.99 -15.57 -8.00
N THR A 55 0.42 -14.37 -7.95
CA THR A 55 -0.11 -13.66 -9.13
C THR A 55 0.99 -12.96 -9.93
N ASN A 56 2.22 -12.90 -9.37
CA ASN A 56 3.41 -12.36 -10.00
C ASN A 56 4.61 -13.30 -9.77
N ARG A 57 4.89 -14.21 -10.70
CA ARG A 57 6.02 -15.15 -10.61
C ARG A 57 7.40 -14.47 -10.51
N HIS A 58 7.48 -13.18 -10.85
CA HIS A 58 8.71 -12.39 -10.81
C HIS A 58 8.86 -11.60 -9.51
N ALA A 59 7.93 -11.73 -8.55
CA ALA A 59 7.93 -10.96 -7.31
C ALA A 59 9.23 -11.11 -6.50
N GLY A 60 9.85 -12.30 -6.51
CA GLY A 60 11.14 -12.57 -5.83
C GLY A 60 12.37 -12.57 -6.77
N ASP A 61 12.24 -12.16 -8.02
CA ASP A 61 13.36 -12.12 -8.97
C ASP A 61 14.13 -10.80 -8.84
N GLU A 62 15.41 -10.86 -8.45
CA GLU A 62 16.27 -9.69 -8.31
C GLU A 62 16.44 -8.91 -9.63
N ARG A 63 16.42 -9.59 -10.78
CA ARG A 63 16.50 -8.92 -12.09
C ARG A 63 15.23 -8.12 -12.37
N ALA A 64 14.05 -8.68 -12.02
CA ALA A 64 12.79 -7.96 -12.11
C ALA A 64 12.74 -6.76 -11.15
N ALA A 65 13.25 -6.92 -9.93
CA ALA A 65 13.32 -5.84 -8.96
C ALA A 65 14.30 -4.73 -9.41
N GLU A 66 15.41 -5.09 -10.05
CA GLU A 66 16.36 -4.11 -10.59
C GLU A 66 15.78 -3.36 -11.81
N LEU A 67 15.10 -4.06 -12.72
CA LEU A 67 14.33 -3.41 -13.78
C LEU A 67 13.26 -2.47 -13.18
N GLY A 68 12.52 -2.94 -12.15
CA GLY A 68 11.53 -2.14 -11.44
C GLY A 68 12.13 -0.87 -10.81
N ARG A 69 13.37 -0.94 -10.30
CA ARG A 69 14.10 0.21 -9.78
C ARG A 69 14.36 1.26 -10.88
N HIS A 70 14.81 0.84 -12.06
CA HIS A 70 14.99 1.74 -13.19
C HIS A 70 13.65 2.37 -13.63
N LEU A 71 12.58 1.55 -13.72
CA LEU A 71 11.24 2.02 -14.10
C LEU A 71 10.64 2.98 -13.08
N PHE A 72 10.92 2.79 -11.78
CA PHE A 72 10.42 3.65 -10.70
C PHE A 72 11.04 5.05 -10.73
N HIS A 73 12.28 5.17 -11.16
CA HIS A 73 13.03 6.43 -11.19
C HIS A 73 13.08 7.12 -12.55
N THR A 74 12.71 6.43 -13.64
CA THR A 74 12.72 7.06 -14.96
C THR A 74 11.53 7.97 -15.17
N THR A 75 11.76 9.17 -15.71
CA THR A 75 10.71 10.08 -16.17
C THR A 75 10.26 9.78 -17.59
N ALA A 76 10.94 8.88 -18.31
CA ALA A 76 10.64 8.53 -19.70
C ALA A 76 9.25 7.90 -19.90
N LEU A 77 8.61 7.43 -18.81
CA LEU A 77 7.26 6.84 -18.81
C LEU A 77 6.19 7.85 -18.40
N SER A 78 6.40 9.12 -18.71
CA SER A 78 5.39 10.15 -18.50
C SER A 78 5.31 11.10 -19.68
N LYS A 79 4.15 11.68 -19.87
CA LYS A 79 3.94 12.71 -20.90
C LYS A 79 4.76 13.97 -20.55
N GLY A 80 5.62 14.39 -21.45
CA GLY A 80 6.56 15.48 -21.17
C GLY A 80 7.87 15.06 -20.52
N GLY A 81 8.00 13.83 -20.01
CA GLY A 81 9.25 13.33 -19.43
C GLY A 81 9.65 13.99 -18.10
N GLU A 82 8.67 14.39 -17.28
CA GLU A 82 8.90 15.12 -16.03
C GLU A 82 8.50 14.33 -14.78
N ILE A 83 7.61 13.35 -14.89
CA ILE A 83 7.06 12.57 -13.79
C ILE A 83 7.63 11.16 -13.77
N ALA A 84 8.06 10.71 -12.61
CA ALA A 84 8.42 9.33 -12.28
C ALA A 84 7.65 8.90 -11.03
N CYS A 85 7.59 7.61 -10.72
CA CYS A 85 7.05 7.15 -9.43
C CYS A 85 7.78 7.81 -8.26
N ALA A 86 9.12 7.94 -8.37
CA ALA A 86 9.96 8.61 -7.37
C ALA A 86 9.68 10.12 -7.22
N THR A 87 8.95 10.76 -8.13
CA THR A 87 8.58 12.19 -8.02
C THR A 87 7.51 12.40 -6.93
N CYS A 88 6.63 11.41 -6.73
CA CYS A 88 5.59 11.43 -5.70
C CYS A 88 5.91 10.55 -4.50
N HIS A 89 6.80 9.57 -4.64
CA HIS A 89 7.20 8.66 -3.55
C HIS A 89 8.64 8.96 -3.10
N LEU A 90 8.81 10.13 -2.48
CA LEU A 90 10.09 10.67 -2.04
C LEU A 90 10.53 10.03 -0.71
N GLN A 91 11.80 9.61 -0.61
CA GLN A 91 12.32 9.03 0.63
C GLN A 91 12.31 10.02 1.79
N GLU A 92 12.57 11.29 1.53
CA GLU A 92 12.58 12.37 2.51
C GLU A 92 11.21 12.65 3.14
N TYR A 93 10.12 12.25 2.47
CA TYR A 93 8.73 12.34 2.96
C TYR A 93 8.15 10.95 3.26
N GLY A 94 8.99 9.99 3.62
CA GLY A 94 8.54 8.65 3.99
C GLY A 94 7.86 7.88 2.85
N LEU A 95 8.31 8.06 1.60
CA LEU A 95 7.72 7.48 0.38
C LEU A 95 6.30 8.01 0.08
N ALA A 96 5.99 9.21 0.54
CA ALA A 96 4.89 10.08 0.12
C ALA A 96 5.48 11.33 -0.55
N ASP A 97 4.69 12.39 -0.78
CA ASP A 97 5.17 13.64 -1.43
C ASP A 97 5.17 14.87 -0.52
N GLY A 98 4.71 14.73 0.72
CA GLY A 98 4.62 15.82 1.70
C GLY A 98 3.55 16.88 1.37
N ARG A 99 2.65 16.62 0.43
CA ARG A 99 1.60 17.55 -0.03
C ARG A 99 0.24 17.13 0.50
N THR A 100 -0.65 18.11 0.72
CA THR A 100 -2.05 17.85 1.09
C THR A 100 -2.74 17.00 0.03
N LEU A 101 -2.68 17.42 -1.22
CA LEU A 101 -3.13 16.66 -2.38
C LEU A 101 -1.93 16.42 -3.29
N ALA A 102 -1.84 15.22 -3.82
CA ALA A 102 -0.77 14.84 -4.72
C ALA A 102 -0.77 15.67 -6.01
N GLU A 103 0.40 15.78 -6.65
CA GLU A 103 0.55 16.52 -7.91
C GLU A 103 1.35 15.66 -8.89
N GLY A 104 0.65 15.16 -9.91
CA GLY A 104 1.26 14.55 -11.09
C GLY A 104 1.43 15.60 -12.20
N ILE A 105 1.03 15.25 -13.43
CA ILE A 105 0.92 16.25 -14.53
C ILE A 105 -0.14 17.31 -14.19
N LEU A 106 -1.17 16.91 -13.46
CA LEU A 106 -2.23 17.77 -12.92
C LEU A 106 -2.42 17.47 -11.42
N PRO A 107 -3.03 18.42 -10.66
CA PRO A 107 -3.39 18.14 -9.27
C PRO A 107 -4.34 16.95 -9.16
N LEU A 108 -4.06 16.08 -8.16
CA LEU A 108 -4.89 14.94 -7.81
C LEU A 108 -5.90 15.32 -6.70
N GLU A 109 -6.82 14.42 -6.41
CA GLU A 109 -7.89 14.66 -5.44
C GLU A 109 -7.57 14.11 -4.04
N ARG A 110 -6.46 13.39 -3.90
CA ARG A 110 -6.08 12.71 -2.65
C ARG A 110 -4.59 12.85 -2.38
N HIS A 111 -4.23 12.68 -1.12
CA HIS A 111 -2.86 12.59 -0.65
C HIS A 111 -2.15 11.35 -1.19
N THR A 112 -0.84 11.45 -1.49
CA THR A 112 0.00 10.33 -1.92
C THR A 112 0.14 9.28 -0.81
N PRO A 113 -0.36 8.05 -0.97
CA PRO A 113 -0.18 7.01 0.03
C PRO A 113 1.27 6.54 0.08
N ALA A 114 1.83 6.41 1.29
CA ALA A 114 3.18 5.88 1.48
C ALA A 114 3.30 4.41 1.04
N LEU A 115 4.49 4.01 0.59
CA LEU A 115 4.76 2.65 0.08
C LEU A 115 5.32 1.69 1.15
N TRP A 116 5.45 2.12 2.42
CA TRP A 116 5.98 1.25 3.48
C TRP A 116 5.15 -0.03 3.63
N ASN A 117 5.84 -1.18 3.57
CA ASN A 117 5.23 -2.50 3.72
C ASN A 117 4.07 -2.76 2.73
N VAL A 118 4.10 -2.10 1.56
CA VAL A 118 3.03 -2.17 0.56
C VAL A 118 2.75 -3.60 0.08
N ALA A 119 3.77 -4.48 0.06
CA ALA A 119 3.61 -5.89 -0.30
C ALA A 119 2.68 -6.68 0.64
N HIS A 120 2.44 -6.20 1.85
CA HIS A 120 1.54 -6.83 2.81
C HIS A 120 0.09 -6.35 2.69
N GLN A 121 -0.19 -5.38 1.80
CA GLN A 121 -1.53 -4.85 1.63
C GLN A 121 -2.42 -5.86 0.87
N ARG A 122 -3.73 -5.81 1.20
CA ARG A 122 -4.75 -6.61 0.52
C ARG A 122 -5.37 -5.85 -0.66
N TRP A 123 -5.53 -4.55 -0.46
CA TRP A 123 -6.10 -3.59 -1.39
C TRP A 123 -5.16 -2.41 -1.54
N PHE A 124 -5.11 -1.81 -2.72
CA PHE A 124 -4.19 -0.72 -3.05
C PHE A 124 -4.97 0.55 -3.36
N PHE A 125 -4.31 1.70 -3.19
CA PHE A 125 -4.89 3.03 -3.09
C PHE A 125 -5.78 3.20 -1.86
N TRP A 126 -6.24 4.44 -1.62
CA TRP A 126 -7.13 4.77 -0.51
C TRP A 126 -8.51 4.11 -0.62
N ASP A 127 -9.00 3.93 -1.86
CA ASP A 127 -10.31 3.37 -2.19
C ASP A 127 -10.27 1.87 -2.55
N GLY A 128 -9.08 1.27 -2.62
CA GLY A 128 -8.92 -0.14 -2.93
C GLY A 128 -9.27 -0.51 -4.37
N ARG A 129 -9.07 0.40 -5.33
CA ARG A 129 -9.36 0.18 -6.76
C ARG A 129 -8.40 -0.76 -7.48
N ALA A 130 -7.40 -1.30 -6.79
CA ALA A 130 -6.53 -2.36 -7.29
C ALA A 130 -6.39 -3.49 -6.27
N ASP A 131 -6.26 -4.73 -6.77
CA ASP A 131 -6.25 -5.97 -5.98
C ASP A 131 -4.88 -6.64 -5.88
N SER A 132 -3.90 -6.18 -6.62
CA SER A 132 -2.51 -6.65 -6.58
C SER A 132 -1.54 -5.50 -6.72
N LEU A 133 -0.33 -5.67 -6.20
CA LEU A 133 0.69 -4.63 -6.26
C LEU A 133 1.09 -4.35 -7.73
N TRP A 134 1.14 -5.39 -8.57
CA TRP A 134 1.48 -5.22 -9.98
C TRP A 134 0.37 -4.55 -10.79
N SER A 135 -0.91 -4.81 -10.50
CA SER A 135 -2.01 -4.12 -11.19
C SER A 135 -2.14 -2.67 -10.73
N GLN A 136 -1.85 -2.40 -9.44
CA GLN A 136 -1.77 -1.05 -8.91
C GLN A 136 -0.75 -0.20 -9.66
N ALA A 137 0.46 -0.73 -9.88
CA ALA A 137 1.56 -0.01 -10.51
C ALA A 137 1.28 0.41 -11.97
N LEU A 138 0.29 -0.18 -12.63
CA LEU A 138 -0.12 0.17 -13.99
C LEU A 138 -1.04 1.39 -14.06
N ILE A 139 -1.85 1.61 -13.02
CA ILE A 139 -2.89 2.63 -13.03
C ILE A 139 -2.30 4.05 -13.17
N PRO A 140 -1.27 4.46 -12.40
CA PRO A 140 -0.67 5.78 -12.52
C PRO A 140 -0.12 6.10 -13.91
N LEU A 141 0.37 5.09 -14.63
CA LEU A 141 0.96 5.29 -15.97
C LEU A 141 -0.10 5.81 -16.96
N GLU A 142 -1.30 5.22 -16.95
CA GLU A 142 -2.39 5.61 -17.85
C GLU A 142 -3.32 6.70 -17.29
N ASP A 143 -3.17 7.07 -16.00
CA ASP A 143 -3.96 8.16 -15.40
C ASP A 143 -3.52 9.51 -15.98
N PRO A 144 -4.42 10.29 -16.62
CA PRO A 144 -4.08 11.57 -17.23
C PRO A 144 -3.74 12.67 -16.22
N LEU A 145 -4.01 12.49 -14.94
CA LEU A 145 -3.59 13.40 -13.87
C LEU A 145 -2.18 13.05 -13.35
N GLU A 146 -1.75 11.78 -13.48
CA GLU A 146 -0.46 11.31 -12.98
C GLU A 146 0.60 11.29 -14.09
N HIS A 147 0.80 10.19 -14.80
CA HIS A 147 1.80 10.09 -15.88
C HIS A 147 1.23 10.44 -17.26
N ALA A 148 -0.07 10.26 -17.50
CA ALA A 148 -0.76 10.47 -18.79
C ALA A 148 -0.09 9.77 -19.98
N PHE A 149 0.41 8.53 -19.80
CA PHE A 149 1.24 7.81 -20.74
C PHE A 149 0.61 6.46 -21.09
N ALA A 150 0.05 6.36 -22.28
CA ALA A 150 -0.69 5.18 -22.70
C ALA A 150 0.23 3.95 -22.84
N ARG A 151 -0.34 2.74 -22.71
CA ARG A 151 0.42 1.47 -22.76
C ARG A 151 1.23 1.26 -24.03
N VAL A 152 0.77 1.76 -25.18
CA VAL A 152 1.54 1.74 -26.44
C VAL A 152 2.77 2.63 -26.30
N GLU A 153 2.63 3.81 -25.70
CA GLU A 153 3.75 4.72 -25.45
C GLU A 153 4.76 4.08 -24.50
N VAL A 154 4.29 3.39 -23.44
CA VAL A 154 5.15 2.64 -22.50
C VAL A 154 5.97 1.59 -23.24
N ALA A 155 5.33 0.73 -24.06
CA ALA A 155 6.02 -0.30 -24.82
C ALA A 155 7.08 0.28 -25.78
N ARG A 156 6.74 1.38 -26.45
CA ARG A 156 7.65 2.08 -27.38
C ARG A 156 8.81 2.76 -26.64
N ALA A 157 8.57 3.38 -25.50
CA ALA A 157 9.61 4.03 -24.72
C ALA A 157 10.66 3.01 -24.21
N ILE A 158 10.19 1.88 -23.66
CA ILE A 158 11.09 0.81 -23.22
C ILE A 158 11.88 0.22 -24.39
N HIS A 159 11.22 -0.02 -25.54
CA HIS A 159 11.89 -0.55 -26.72
C HIS A 159 12.96 0.42 -27.29
N ALA A 160 12.70 1.72 -27.20
CA ALA A 160 13.61 2.76 -27.71
C ALA A 160 14.82 2.99 -26.81
N ASP A 161 14.70 2.74 -25.51
CA ASP A 161 15.80 2.82 -24.55
C ASP A 161 16.57 1.50 -24.51
N GLY A 162 17.82 1.50 -24.98
CA GLY A 162 18.61 0.27 -25.10
C GLY A 162 18.90 -0.42 -23.77
N GLU A 163 19.01 0.31 -22.65
CA GLU A 163 19.23 -0.25 -21.32
C GLU A 163 17.95 -0.84 -20.75
N LEU A 164 16.85 -0.09 -20.74
CA LEU A 164 15.54 -0.59 -20.28
C LEU A 164 15.09 -1.80 -21.10
N ARG A 165 15.28 -1.76 -22.42
CA ARG A 165 14.98 -2.89 -23.30
C ARG A 165 15.76 -4.13 -22.93
N ALA A 166 17.09 -4.03 -22.79
CA ALA A 166 17.93 -5.17 -22.43
C ALA A 166 17.53 -5.79 -21.09
N ARG A 167 17.26 -4.96 -20.08
CA ARG A 167 16.76 -5.41 -18.76
C ARG A 167 15.38 -6.05 -18.85
N PHE A 168 14.48 -5.49 -19.65
CA PHE A 168 13.15 -6.04 -19.86
C PHE A 168 13.22 -7.42 -20.54
N GLU A 169 14.02 -7.53 -21.62
CA GLU A 169 14.19 -8.78 -22.36
C GLU A 169 14.88 -9.88 -21.52
N GLU A 170 15.74 -9.52 -20.59
CA GLU A 170 16.36 -10.47 -19.64
C GLU A 170 15.31 -11.14 -18.71
N VAL A 171 14.27 -10.40 -18.31
CA VAL A 171 13.25 -10.89 -17.37
C VAL A 171 12.07 -11.53 -18.09
N PHE A 172 11.58 -10.87 -19.15
CA PHE A 172 10.30 -11.22 -19.79
C PHE A 172 10.45 -11.84 -21.19
N GLY A 173 11.68 -11.90 -21.71
CA GLY A 173 11.96 -12.38 -23.06
C GLY A 173 11.92 -11.28 -24.12
N PRO A 174 12.21 -11.64 -25.38
CA PRO A 174 12.42 -10.67 -26.46
C PRO A 174 11.17 -9.83 -26.74
N MET A 175 11.38 -8.52 -26.96
CA MET A 175 10.33 -7.58 -27.36
C MET A 175 10.07 -7.62 -28.87
N ALA A 176 8.82 -7.35 -29.28
CA ALA A 176 8.52 -7.03 -30.67
C ALA A 176 9.19 -5.73 -31.10
N ASP A 177 9.28 -5.50 -32.40
CA ASP A 177 9.78 -4.23 -32.93
C ASP A 177 8.74 -3.10 -32.78
N PHE A 178 8.70 -2.49 -31.61
CA PHE A 178 7.79 -1.36 -31.32
C PHE A 178 8.18 -0.06 -32.03
N ALA A 179 9.24 -0.04 -32.83
CA ALA A 179 9.56 1.07 -33.74
C ALA A 179 8.67 1.03 -34.99
N ASP A 180 8.11 -0.13 -35.37
CA ASP A 180 7.18 -0.29 -36.48
C ASP A 180 5.88 0.48 -36.21
N ARG A 181 5.72 1.61 -36.94
CA ARG A 181 4.58 2.52 -36.79
C ARG A 181 3.33 2.06 -37.54
N GLU A 182 3.43 1.11 -38.43
CA GLU A 182 2.28 0.51 -39.12
C GLU A 182 1.54 -0.44 -38.15
N ARG A 183 2.29 -1.16 -37.32
CA ARG A 183 1.76 -2.07 -36.31
C ARG A 183 1.43 -1.37 -35.00
N PHE A 184 2.31 -0.48 -34.54
CA PHE A 184 2.23 0.16 -33.23
C PHE A 184 2.14 1.70 -33.41
N PRO A 185 0.96 2.29 -33.31
CA PRO A 185 0.77 3.73 -33.45
C PRO A 185 1.55 4.49 -32.35
N PRO A 186 1.73 5.80 -32.50
CA PRO A 186 2.51 6.61 -31.54
C PRO A 186 1.92 6.60 -30.12
N TYR A 187 0.61 6.37 -29.98
CA TYR A 187 -0.12 6.26 -28.71
C TYR A 187 -1.34 5.36 -28.88
N GLY A 188 -1.86 4.85 -27.77
CA GLY A 188 -3.09 4.03 -27.79
C GLY A 188 -3.31 3.29 -26.49
N ARG A 189 -4.55 3.24 -26.03
CA ARG A 189 -5.04 2.43 -24.93
C ARG A 189 -6.55 2.24 -25.04
N PRO A 190 -7.13 1.21 -24.43
CA PRO A 190 -8.57 1.17 -24.19
C PRO A 190 -8.99 2.33 -23.28
N VAL A 191 -10.13 2.93 -23.60
CA VAL A 191 -10.70 4.02 -22.81
C VAL A 191 -12.14 3.64 -22.45
N PRO A 192 -12.40 3.16 -21.23
CA PRO A 192 -13.74 2.86 -20.77
C PRO A 192 -14.67 4.08 -20.86
N GLU A 193 -15.96 3.87 -21.16
CA GLU A 193 -16.95 4.97 -21.28
C GLU A 193 -17.06 5.80 -19.99
N ASN A 194 -16.84 5.17 -18.84
CA ASN A 194 -16.86 5.78 -17.50
C ASN A 194 -15.45 6.04 -16.94
N ASP A 195 -14.42 6.08 -17.79
CA ASP A 195 -13.07 6.44 -17.35
C ASP A 195 -13.10 7.81 -16.65
N ARG A 196 -12.83 7.80 -15.34
CA ARG A 196 -12.84 9.01 -14.50
C ARG A 196 -11.82 10.04 -14.96
N ALA A 197 -10.68 9.57 -15.37
CA ALA A 197 -9.62 10.41 -15.86
C ALA A 197 -10.06 11.16 -17.11
N HIS A 198 -10.87 10.53 -17.96
CA HIS A 198 -11.49 11.14 -19.09
C HIS A 198 -12.58 12.17 -18.70
N GLN A 199 -13.36 11.85 -17.65
CA GLN A 199 -14.36 12.78 -17.11
C GLN A 199 -13.70 14.03 -16.50
N LEU A 200 -12.63 13.85 -15.71
CA LEU A 200 -11.87 14.95 -15.12
C LEU A 200 -11.18 15.81 -16.19
N ALA A 201 -10.59 15.21 -17.20
CA ALA A 201 -10.00 15.95 -18.31
C ALA A 201 -11.05 16.81 -19.04
N ARG A 202 -12.28 16.30 -19.22
CA ARG A 202 -13.40 17.05 -19.77
C ARG A 202 -13.84 18.19 -18.84
N GLU A 203 -13.91 17.96 -17.55
CA GLU A 203 -14.27 18.97 -16.57
C GLU A 203 -13.24 20.09 -16.50
N HIS A 204 -11.95 19.76 -16.48
CA HIS A 204 -10.86 20.74 -16.57
C HIS A 204 -10.93 21.56 -17.87
N ALA A 205 -11.20 20.90 -19.00
CA ALA A 205 -11.36 21.59 -20.28
C ALA A 205 -12.57 22.54 -20.28
N ARG A 206 -13.69 22.14 -19.63
CA ARG A 206 -14.88 22.96 -19.46
C ARG A 206 -14.61 24.19 -18.60
N ARG A 207 -14.00 24.00 -17.41
CA ARG A 207 -13.63 25.09 -16.48
C ARG A 207 -12.76 26.15 -17.16
N ARG A 208 -11.84 25.73 -18.01
CA ARG A 208 -11.02 26.63 -18.81
C ARG A 208 -11.83 27.43 -19.84
N ALA A 209 -12.75 26.78 -20.53
CA ALA A 209 -13.64 27.46 -21.47
C ALA A 209 -14.53 28.50 -20.77
N GLU A 210 -14.78 28.30 -19.45
CA GLU A 210 -15.52 29.20 -18.57
C GLU A 210 -14.62 30.29 -17.94
N GLY A 211 -13.31 30.32 -18.23
CA GLY A 211 -12.38 31.38 -17.81
C GLY A 211 -11.62 31.12 -16.50
N ASP A 212 -11.59 29.88 -16.00
CA ASP A 212 -10.83 29.50 -14.83
C ASP A 212 -9.32 29.38 -15.18
N GLU A 213 -8.54 30.42 -14.85
CA GLU A 213 -7.10 30.48 -15.09
C GLU A 213 -6.28 29.44 -14.30
N ALA A 214 -6.85 28.89 -13.20
CA ALA A 214 -6.20 27.85 -12.42
C ALA A 214 -6.24 26.48 -13.11
N ALA A 215 -7.16 26.28 -14.06
CA ALA A 215 -7.21 25.10 -14.91
C ALA A 215 -6.14 25.16 -16.02
N ARG A 216 -4.86 24.92 -15.68
CA ARG A 216 -3.74 24.95 -16.64
C ARG A 216 -3.87 23.87 -17.72
N PRO A 217 -3.48 24.18 -18.98
CA PRO A 217 -3.52 23.21 -20.05
C PRO A 217 -2.24 22.38 -20.09
N HIS A 218 -2.36 21.14 -19.82
CA HIS A 218 -1.44 20.18 -20.39
C HIS A 218 -2.25 19.27 -21.35
N HIS A 219 -2.28 19.66 -22.65
CA HIS A 219 -2.73 18.91 -23.82
C HIS A 219 -4.14 19.14 -24.40
N GLU A 220 -4.14 19.51 -25.68
CA GLU A 220 -5.23 19.89 -26.58
C GLU A 220 -6.20 18.75 -27.02
N HIS A 221 -6.52 17.74 -26.22
CA HIS A 221 -7.28 16.59 -26.71
C HIS A 221 -8.67 16.36 -26.04
N ALA A 222 -9.24 17.37 -25.41
CA ALA A 222 -10.62 17.29 -24.95
C ALA A 222 -11.57 17.93 -25.96
N SER A 223 -12.05 17.18 -26.94
CA SER A 223 -13.12 17.67 -27.83
C SER A 223 -14.49 17.22 -27.32
N SER A 224 -15.38 18.19 -27.27
CA SER A 224 -16.72 18.19 -26.68
C SER A 224 -17.82 17.68 -27.61
N SER A 225 -17.63 16.62 -28.36
CA SER A 225 -18.71 16.06 -29.18
C SER A 225 -18.51 14.57 -29.34
N GLY A 226 -19.52 13.76 -29.19
CA GLY A 226 -19.69 12.33 -29.43
C GLY A 226 -18.58 11.51 -30.11
N PHE A 227 -17.35 11.89 -29.91
CA PHE A 227 -16.16 11.43 -30.58
C PHE A 227 -15.54 10.24 -29.88
N TYR A 228 -15.26 9.27 -30.66
CA TYR A 228 -14.39 8.15 -30.38
C TYR A 228 -13.02 8.69 -29.91
N HIS A 229 -12.65 8.40 -28.69
CA HIS A 229 -11.43 8.94 -28.07
C HIS A 229 -10.21 8.63 -28.93
N PRO A 230 -9.25 9.55 -29.16
CA PRO A 230 -8.08 9.30 -30.00
C PRO A 230 -7.27 8.06 -29.59
N HIS A 231 -7.05 7.84 -28.28
CA HIS A 231 -6.37 6.66 -27.77
C HIS A 231 -7.13 5.36 -28.09
N GLN A 232 -8.48 5.34 -27.93
CA GLN A 232 -9.31 4.19 -28.28
C GLN A 232 -9.24 3.90 -29.80
N ARG A 233 -9.32 4.95 -30.62
CA ARG A 233 -9.20 4.78 -32.08
C ARG A 233 -7.88 4.17 -32.50
N SER A 234 -6.77 4.67 -31.95
CA SER A 234 -5.45 4.13 -32.22
C SER A 234 -5.31 2.71 -31.73
N TRP A 235 -5.91 2.38 -30.57
CA TRP A 235 -5.94 1.04 -30.02
C TRP A 235 -6.69 0.07 -30.92
N ASP A 236 -7.91 0.44 -31.38
CA ASP A 236 -8.75 -0.42 -32.21
C ASP A 236 -8.22 -0.57 -33.65
N ALA A 237 -7.31 0.30 -34.07
CA ALA A 237 -6.64 0.18 -35.36
C ALA A 237 -5.56 -0.92 -35.37
N MET A 238 -5.10 -1.36 -34.20
CA MET A 238 -4.14 -2.46 -34.08
C MET A 238 -4.80 -3.83 -34.19
N SER A 239 -4.07 -4.83 -34.69
CA SER A 239 -4.51 -6.21 -34.62
C SER A 239 -4.60 -6.69 -33.15
N ALA A 240 -5.46 -7.67 -32.87
CA ALA A 240 -5.55 -8.29 -31.54
C ALA A 240 -4.20 -8.88 -31.08
N ALA A 241 -3.39 -9.39 -32.02
CA ALA A 241 -2.05 -9.90 -31.70
C ALA A 241 -1.09 -8.78 -31.30
N ASP A 242 -1.19 -7.60 -31.92
CA ASP A 242 -0.34 -6.44 -31.55
C ASP A 242 -0.78 -5.82 -30.24
N GLN A 243 -2.10 -5.77 -29.98
CA GLN A 243 -2.65 -5.36 -28.68
C GLN A 243 -2.15 -6.29 -27.56
N GLU A 244 -2.08 -7.59 -27.81
CA GLU A 244 -1.54 -8.59 -26.86
C GLU A 244 -0.07 -8.36 -26.55
N LEU A 245 0.74 -8.05 -27.55
CA LEU A 245 2.17 -7.74 -27.37
C LEU A 245 2.35 -6.46 -26.51
N VAL A 246 1.56 -5.42 -26.77
CA VAL A 246 1.56 -4.19 -25.96
C VAL A 246 1.15 -4.48 -24.51
N ASN A 247 0.06 -5.19 -24.31
CA ASN A 247 -0.41 -5.57 -22.97
C ASN A 247 0.63 -6.41 -22.22
N GLY A 248 1.31 -7.33 -22.91
CA GLY A 248 2.38 -8.14 -22.33
C GLY A 248 3.52 -7.30 -21.78
N VAL A 249 3.97 -6.28 -22.53
CA VAL A 249 4.99 -5.33 -22.05
C VAL A 249 4.47 -4.53 -20.88
N PHE A 250 3.26 -3.98 -20.98
CA PHE A 250 2.65 -3.16 -19.94
C PHE A 250 2.52 -3.92 -18.62
N VAL A 251 2.02 -5.14 -18.65
CA VAL A 251 1.94 -6.03 -17.46
C VAL A 251 3.33 -6.36 -16.92
N GLY A 252 4.31 -6.61 -17.79
CA GLY A 252 5.70 -6.82 -17.39
C GLY A 252 6.26 -5.65 -16.58
N VAL A 253 5.96 -4.41 -17.01
CA VAL A 253 6.31 -3.19 -16.26
C VAL A 253 5.69 -3.19 -14.86
N GLY A 254 4.38 -3.47 -14.74
CA GLY A 254 3.72 -3.54 -13.44
C GLY A 254 4.32 -4.63 -12.53
N LYS A 255 4.63 -5.80 -13.09
CA LYS A 255 5.25 -6.92 -12.35
C LYS A 255 6.67 -6.58 -11.87
N ALA A 256 7.46 -5.89 -12.67
CA ALA A 256 8.79 -5.43 -12.28
C ALA A 256 8.74 -4.32 -11.21
N LEU A 257 7.85 -3.33 -11.38
CA LEU A 257 7.63 -2.29 -10.36
C LEU A 257 7.18 -2.89 -9.02
N ALA A 258 6.29 -3.88 -9.03
CA ALA A 258 5.86 -4.60 -7.83
C ALA A 258 7.03 -5.34 -7.16
N ALA A 259 7.90 -5.99 -7.92
CA ALA A 259 9.09 -6.66 -7.38
C ALA A 259 10.04 -5.67 -6.68
N PHE A 260 10.21 -4.46 -7.22
CA PHE A 260 11.00 -3.41 -6.58
C PHE A 260 10.34 -2.85 -5.32
N GLN A 261 9.05 -2.53 -5.37
CA GLN A 261 8.32 -1.92 -4.25
C GLN A 261 8.27 -2.80 -3.01
N GLN A 262 8.43 -4.12 -3.14
CA GLN A 262 8.54 -5.04 -2.00
C GLN A 262 9.76 -4.76 -1.12
N ARG A 263 10.78 -4.04 -1.62
CA ARG A 263 11.96 -3.61 -0.85
C ARG A 263 11.65 -2.50 0.16
N ALA A 264 10.53 -1.78 0.00
CA ALA A 264 10.06 -0.76 0.94
C ALA A 264 9.50 -1.38 2.21
N ARG A 265 10.37 -1.99 3.04
CA ARG A 265 9.99 -2.73 4.24
C ARG A 265 10.49 -2.02 5.49
N ALA A 266 9.56 -1.55 6.33
CA ALA A 266 9.82 -1.02 7.67
C ALA A 266 9.51 -2.12 8.70
N ALA A 267 10.53 -2.60 9.44
CA ALA A 267 10.40 -3.77 10.30
C ALA A 267 11.24 -3.72 11.59
N SER A 268 11.97 -2.62 11.85
CA SER A 268 12.87 -2.47 12.99
C SER A 268 12.75 -1.08 13.62
N SER A 269 11.64 -0.86 14.32
CA SER A 269 11.39 0.37 15.09
C SER A 269 11.76 0.18 16.56
N PRO A 270 11.85 1.26 17.36
CA PRO A 270 11.96 1.16 18.84
C PRO A 270 10.89 0.26 19.46
N PHE A 271 9.64 0.33 18.95
CA PHE A 271 8.57 -0.56 19.40
C PHE A 271 8.87 -2.05 19.08
N ASP A 272 9.45 -2.36 17.92
CA ASP A 272 9.77 -3.73 17.55
C ASP A 272 10.87 -4.29 18.46
N ARG A 273 11.92 -3.51 18.76
CA ARG A 273 12.99 -3.89 19.67
C ARG A 273 12.49 -4.10 21.10
N PHE A 274 11.58 -3.23 21.55
CA PHE A 274 10.89 -3.41 22.83
C PHE A 274 10.15 -4.76 22.90
N VAL A 275 9.35 -5.09 21.87
CA VAL A 275 8.62 -6.36 21.83
C VAL A 275 9.55 -7.56 21.71
N GLU A 276 10.67 -7.45 21.01
CA GLU A 276 11.72 -8.47 20.98
C GLU A 276 12.28 -8.68 22.39
N GLY A 277 12.58 -7.60 23.11
CA GLY A 277 13.02 -7.67 24.51
C GLY A 277 12.03 -8.37 25.43
N LEU A 278 10.72 -8.14 25.26
CA LEU A 278 9.67 -8.85 26.00
C LEU A 278 9.66 -10.36 25.71
N ARG A 279 9.93 -10.75 24.47
CA ARG A 279 9.99 -12.18 24.09
C ARG A 279 11.21 -12.88 24.63
N ASP A 280 12.35 -12.22 24.54
CA ASP A 280 13.67 -12.81 24.85
C ASP A 280 14.04 -12.63 26.32
N GLY A 281 13.28 -11.82 27.09
CA GLY A 281 13.62 -11.45 28.46
C GLY A 281 14.76 -10.44 28.55
N ASP A 282 15.07 -9.71 27.47
CA ASP A 282 16.16 -8.74 27.40
C ASP A 282 15.71 -7.37 27.94
N ALA A 283 16.09 -7.10 29.20
CA ALA A 283 15.76 -5.85 29.87
C ALA A 283 16.36 -4.60 29.18
N SER A 284 17.47 -4.75 28.45
CA SER A 284 18.09 -3.61 27.75
C SER A 284 17.23 -3.16 26.57
N LYS A 285 16.71 -4.08 25.78
CA LYS A 285 15.76 -3.79 24.69
C LYS A 285 14.42 -3.27 25.23
N VAL A 286 13.93 -3.84 26.35
CA VAL A 286 12.71 -3.32 26.98
C VAL A 286 12.86 -1.86 27.41
N ALA A 287 14.05 -1.45 27.86
CA ALA A 287 14.35 -0.08 28.28
C ALA A 287 14.54 0.91 27.12
N GLU A 288 14.62 0.45 25.86
CA GLU A 288 14.77 1.35 24.70
C GLU A 288 13.48 2.15 24.39
N LEU A 289 12.31 1.62 24.77
CA LEU A 289 11.05 2.31 24.50
C LEU A 289 10.80 3.38 25.58
N ASP A 290 10.61 4.61 25.13
CA ASP A 290 10.31 5.76 25.99
C ASP A 290 9.08 5.49 26.88
N PRO A 291 9.12 5.80 28.19
CA PRO A 291 7.98 5.62 29.09
C PRO A 291 6.69 6.33 28.64
N LEU A 292 6.81 7.47 27.96
CA LEU A 292 5.66 8.16 27.39
C LEU A 292 5.05 7.35 26.24
N ALA A 293 5.88 6.73 25.39
CA ALA A 293 5.41 5.84 24.31
C ALA A 293 4.77 4.55 24.87
N LEU A 294 5.28 4.02 26.00
CA LEU A 294 4.64 2.90 26.71
C LEU A 294 3.23 3.26 27.18
N ARG A 295 3.08 4.43 27.81
CA ARG A 295 1.76 4.97 28.21
C ARG A 295 0.85 5.14 26.99
N GLY A 296 1.39 5.68 25.89
CA GLY A 296 0.66 5.84 24.64
C GLY A 296 0.18 4.52 24.05
N PHE A 297 1.00 3.47 24.13
CA PHE A 297 0.61 2.15 23.69
C PHE A 297 -0.53 1.55 24.53
N GLU A 298 -0.49 1.69 25.87
CA GLU A 298 -1.58 1.24 26.74
C GLU A 298 -2.90 1.94 26.40
N LEU A 299 -2.86 3.26 26.17
CA LEU A 299 -4.03 4.03 25.70
C LEU A 299 -4.51 3.53 24.33
N PHE A 300 -3.59 3.31 23.39
CA PHE A 300 -3.89 2.89 22.02
C PHE A 300 -4.66 1.56 21.96
N VAL A 301 -4.25 0.58 22.77
CA VAL A 301 -4.92 -0.74 22.83
C VAL A 301 -6.06 -0.79 23.83
N GLY A 302 -6.16 0.21 24.73
CA GLY A 302 -7.16 0.31 25.79
C GLY A 302 -8.20 1.40 25.51
N GLU A 303 -8.18 2.45 26.34
CA GLU A 303 -9.22 3.48 26.43
C GLU A 303 -9.43 4.26 25.12
N ALA A 304 -8.36 4.55 24.36
CA ALA A 304 -8.46 5.24 23.09
C ALA A 304 -9.06 4.39 21.97
N GLY A 305 -9.03 3.04 22.09
CA GLY A 305 -9.67 2.13 21.16
C GLY A 305 -9.10 2.09 19.74
N CYS A 306 -7.92 2.67 19.51
CA CYS A 306 -7.29 2.76 18.16
C CYS A 306 -7.03 1.37 17.56
N SER A 307 -6.75 0.36 18.42
CA SER A 307 -6.51 -1.02 18.01
C SER A 307 -7.75 -1.71 17.41
N ALA A 308 -8.94 -1.11 17.45
CA ALA A 308 -10.12 -1.65 16.77
C ALA A 308 -9.92 -1.74 15.24
N CYS A 309 -9.25 -0.72 14.65
CA CYS A 309 -8.91 -0.69 13.23
C CYS A 309 -7.40 -0.88 13.01
N HIS A 310 -6.55 -0.38 13.94
CA HIS A 310 -5.10 -0.41 13.81
C HIS A 310 -4.48 -1.53 14.65
N HIS A 311 -4.59 -2.78 14.18
CA HIS A 311 -4.07 -3.97 14.87
C HIS A 311 -3.14 -4.82 13.99
N GLY A 312 -2.55 -5.84 14.61
CA GLY A 312 -1.60 -6.74 13.96
C GLY A 312 -0.26 -6.06 13.64
N PRO A 313 0.68 -6.78 13.02
CA PRO A 313 2.06 -6.32 12.84
C PRO A 313 2.23 -5.07 11.98
N LEU A 314 1.23 -4.72 11.18
CA LEU A 314 1.23 -3.52 10.35
C LEU A 314 0.36 -2.40 10.92
N PHE A 315 -0.29 -2.59 12.06
CA PHE A 315 -1.23 -1.62 12.63
C PHE A 315 -2.33 -1.21 11.64
N THR A 316 -2.98 -2.20 11.02
CA THR A 316 -4.09 -2.03 10.09
C THR A 316 -4.91 -3.31 9.98
N ASP A 317 -6.22 -3.21 9.95
CA ASP A 317 -7.14 -4.29 9.59
C ASP A 317 -7.25 -4.50 8.07
N LYS A 318 -6.74 -3.55 7.27
CA LYS A 318 -6.78 -3.52 5.79
C LYS A 318 -8.19 -3.41 5.22
N GLU A 319 -9.16 -3.03 6.04
CA GLU A 319 -10.58 -2.83 5.67
C GLU A 319 -10.88 -1.33 5.45
N PHE A 320 -12.13 -0.99 5.19
CA PHE A 320 -12.54 0.35 4.77
C PHE A 320 -13.51 0.92 5.80
N HIS A 321 -13.29 2.20 6.17
CA HIS A 321 -14.07 2.88 7.20
C HIS A 321 -14.35 4.35 6.81
N ASP A 322 -15.56 4.83 7.11
CA ASP A 322 -15.87 6.25 7.06
C ASP A 322 -15.57 6.90 8.42
N THR A 323 -14.36 7.43 8.54
CA THR A 323 -13.92 8.13 9.75
C THR A 323 -14.37 9.59 9.79
N ARG A 324 -15.13 10.06 8.79
CA ARG A 324 -15.68 11.41 8.66
C ARG A 324 -14.62 12.52 8.72
N VAL A 325 -13.49 12.28 8.06
CA VAL A 325 -12.41 13.26 7.92
C VAL A 325 -12.95 14.55 7.28
N PRO A 326 -12.61 15.75 7.78
CA PRO A 326 -13.06 16.99 7.20
C PRO A 326 -12.60 17.16 5.76
N ALA A 327 -13.41 17.85 4.96
CA ALA A 327 -13.02 18.24 3.60
C ALA A 327 -11.86 19.24 3.62
N VAL A 328 -11.05 19.22 2.56
CA VAL A 328 -9.96 20.18 2.35
C VAL A 328 -10.15 20.91 1.00
N PRO A 329 -9.65 22.13 0.85
CA PRO A 329 -9.70 22.83 -0.43
C PRO A 329 -9.02 22.03 -1.54
N GLY A 330 -9.69 21.87 -2.67
CA GLY A 330 -9.19 21.13 -3.83
C GLY A 330 -9.54 19.64 -3.86
N ALA A 331 -9.89 19.02 -2.73
CA ALA A 331 -10.47 17.68 -2.74
C ALA A 331 -11.98 17.71 -3.03
N PRO A 332 -12.54 16.61 -3.58
CA PRO A 332 -13.99 16.49 -3.75
C PRO A 332 -14.72 16.56 -2.39
N GLU A 333 -15.81 17.32 -2.34
CA GLU A 333 -16.61 17.43 -1.12
C GLU A 333 -17.28 16.08 -0.79
N ASP A 334 -17.73 15.36 -1.83
CA ASP A 334 -18.32 14.02 -1.77
C ASP A 334 -17.44 12.99 -2.48
N ASP A 335 -16.28 12.68 -1.90
CA ASP A 335 -15.44 11.58 -2.43
C ASP A 335 -16.10 10.23 -2.17
N PRO A 336 -16.53 9.48 -3.19
CA PRO A 336 -17.25 8.22 -2.99
C PRO A 336 -16.38 7.08 -2.44
N GLY A 337 -15.07 7.28 -2.26
CA GLY A 337 -14.20 6.33 -1.58
C GLY A 337 -14.30 4.91 -2.14
N ARG A 338 -14.54 3.93 -1.26
CA ARG A 338 -14.61 2.50 -1.59
C ARG A 338 -15.66 2.17 -2.65
N ALA A 339 -16.79 2.89 -2.70
CA ALA A 339 -17.83 2.64 -3.71
C ALA A 339 -17.26 2.79 -5.14
N ARG A 340 -16.58 3.90 -5.41
CA ARG A 340 -15.90 4.12 -6.70
C ARG A 340 -14.75 3.13 -6.90
N GLY A 341 -14.02 2.80 -5.83
CA GLY A 341 -12.94 1.80 -5.89
C GLY A 341 -13.44 0.44 -6.36
N LEU A 342 -14.61 -0.01 -5.93
CA LEU A 342 -15.23 -1.27 -6.38
C LEU A 342 -15.64 -1.23 -7.85
N GLU A 343 -16.20 -0.12 -8.32
CA GLU A 343 -16.55 0.06 -9.74
C GLU A 343 -15.31 0.02 -10.63
N SER A 344 -14.25 0.71 -10.23
CA SER A 344 -12.98 0.73 -10.95
C SER A 344 -12.32 -0.64 -10.98
N LEU A 345 -12.34 -1.36 -9.84
CA LEU A 345 -11.82 -2.72 -9.75
C LEU A 345 -12.58 -3.69 -10.66
N ALA A 346 -13.91 -3.60 -10.69
CA ALA A 346 -14.75 -4.44 -11.53
C ALA A 346 -14.56 -4.16 -13.04
N ALA A 347 -14.18 -2.95 -13.41
CA ALA A 347 -13.92 -2.55 -14.79
C ALA A 347 -12.48 -2.84 -15.25
N SER A 348 -11.57 -3.17 -14.32
CA SER A 348 -10.15 -3.39 -14.64
C SER A 348 -9.95 -4.68 -15.44
N GLU A 349 -9.19 -4.59 -16.53
CA GLU A 349 -8.72 -5.77 -17.28
C GLU A 349 -7.48 -6.43 -16.65
N PHE A 350 -6.85 -5.73 -15.68
CA PHE A 350 -5.66 -6.19 -14.97
C PHE A 350 -5.98 -6.42 -13.49
N GLY A 351 -5.74 -7.62 -13.01
CA GLY A 351 -5.98 -7.98 -11.61
C GLY A 351 -5.74 -9.46 -11.37
N VAL A 352 -5.94 -9.87 -10.12
CA VAL A 352 -5.64 -11.26 -9.69
C VAL A 352 -6.46 -12.32 -10.42
N LEU A 353 -7.66 -11.99 -10.92
CA LEU A 353 -8.52 -12.92 -11.69
C LEU A 353 -8.31 -12.83 -13.20
N SER A 354 -7.49 -11.89 -13.67
CA SER A 354 -7.26 -11.73 -15.10
C SER A 354 -6.33 -12.81 -15.66
N ARG A 355 -6.37 -13.03 -16.96
CA ARG A 355 -5.43 -13.91 -17.68
C ARG A 355 -3.96 -13.46 -17.57
N TRP A 356 -3.72 -12.26 -17.08
CA TRP A 356 -2.39 -11.70 -16.87
C TRP A 356 -1.80 -12.05 -15.50
N SER A 357 -2.63 -12.54 -14.59
CA SER A 357 -2.19 -13.15 -13.34
C SER A 357 -1.46 -14.47 -13.62
N ASP A 358 -0.39 -14.74 -12.90
CA ASP A 358 0.30 -16.03 -12.99
C ASP A 358 -0.45 -17.15 -12.22
N ASP A 359 -1.45 -16.78 -11.39
CA ASP A 359 -2.32 -17.71 -10.66
C ASP A 359 -3.77 -17.20 -10.59
N PRO A 360 -4.50 -17.13 -11.74
CA PRO A 360 -5.85 -16.56 -11.78
C PRO A 360 -6.90 -17.41 -11.06
N GLU A 361 -6.67 -18.72 -10.93
CA GLU A 361 -7.56 -19.66 -10.24
C GLU A 361 -7.23 -19.83 -8.75
N GLY A 362 -6.10 -19.30 -8.29
CA GLY A 362 -5.59 -19.46 -6.95
C GLY A 362 -6.37 -18.68 -5.89
N PRO A 363 -6.04 -18.91 -4.61
CA PRO A 363 -6.75 -18.32 -3.47
C PRO A 363 -6.58 -16.79 -3.37
N ALA A 364 -5.55 -16.21 -4.02
CA ALA A 364 -5.39 -14.76 -4.08
C ALA A 364 -6.61 -14.06 -4.72
N GLY A 365 -7.33 -14.77 -5.60
CA GLY A 365 -8.55 -14.29 -6.25
C GLY A 365 -9.80 -14.30 -5.37
N ASP A 366 -9.84 -15.04 -4.27
CA ASP A 366 -11.04 -15.21 -3.45
C ASP A 366 -11.56 -13.89 -2.90
N LYS A 367 -10.66 -12.98 -2.52
CA LYS A 367 -11.02 -11.65 -2.05
C LYS A 367 -11.83 -10.85 -3.07
N VAL A 368 -11.65 -11.11 -4.38
CA VAL A 368 -12.38 -10.45 -5.47
C VAL A 368 -13.64 -11.24 -5.86
N ARG A 369 -13.57 -12.58 -5.89
CA ARG A 369 -14.71 -13.45 -6.23
C ARG A 369 -15.90 -13.25 -5.31
N PHE A 370 -15.65 -12.92 -4.03
CA PHE A 370 -16.67 -12.74 -3.00
C PHE A 370 -17.03 -11.26 -2.73
N LEU A 371 -16.50 -10.32 -3.53
CA LEU A 371 -16.91 -8.93 -3.41
C LEU A 371 -18.37 -8.73 -3.84
N PRO A 372 -19.12 -7.86 -3.12
CA PRO A 372 -20.44 -7.43 -3.58
C PRO A 372 -20.31 -6.76 -4.95
N ARG A 373 -21.14 -7.18 -5.90
CA ARG A 373 -21.13 -6.60 -7.27
C ARG A 373 -21.72 -5.20 -7.35
N HIS A 374 -22.43 -4.78 -6.32
CA HIS A 374 -23.06 -3.46 -6.22
C HIS A 374 -22.68 -2.82 -4.89
N ALA A 375 -22.03 -1.67 -4.98
CA ALA A 375 -21.69 -0.86 -3.82
C ALA A 375 -22.92 -0.11 -3.31
N HIS A 376 -23.85 -0.80 -2.64
CA HIS A 376 -24.92 -0.13 -1.88
C HIS A 376 -24.42 0.49 -0.57
N HIS A 377 -23.19 0.17 -0.17
CA HIS A 377 -22.46 0.64 1.01
C HIS A 377 -21.04 1.01 0.58
N GLY A 378 -20.37 1.89 1.29
CA GLY A 378 -18.97 2.25 1.04
C GLY A 378 -18.77 3.67 0.49
N GLY A 379 -19.80 4.50 0.53
CA GLY A 379 -19.63 5.93 0.24
C GLY A 379 -18.76 6.59 1.31
N GLN A 380 -17.68 7.28 0.88
CA GLN A 380 -16.75 7.98 1.76
C GLN A 380 -15.93 7.08 2.72
N GLU A 381 -15.92 5.78 2.47
CA GLU A 381 -15.06 4.82 3.18
C GLU A 381 -13.69 4.74 2.52
N PHE A 382 -12.64 4.75 3.35
CA PHE A 382 -11.25 4.66 2.92
C PHE A 382 -10.53 3.57 3.69
N LYS A 383 -9.52 2.97 3.02
CA LYS A 383 -8.73 1.90 3.61
C LYS A 383 -7.96 2.39 4.83
N THR A 384 -8.00 1.62 5.93
CA THR A 384 -7.14 1.82 7.09
C THR A 384 -5.67 1.72 6.67
N PRO A 385 -4.88 2.81 6.75
CA PRO A 385 -3.46 2.74 6.41
C PRO A 385 -2.67 2.01 7.49
N SER A 386 -1.49 1.49 7.13
CA SER A 386 -0.50 1.07 8.11
C SER A 386 0.00 2.28 8.91
N LEU A 387 0.29 2.07 10.21
CA LEU A 387 0.93 3.10 11.03
C LEU A 387 2.46 2.95 11.10
N ARG A 388 3.04 1.95 10.42
CA ARG A 388 4.49 1.83 10.30
C ARG A 388 5.06 3.05 9.58
N ASN A 389 6.09 3.68 10.16
CA ASN A 389 6.69 4.92 9.65
C ASN A 389 5.73 6.11 9.53
N VAL A 390 4.59 6.09 10.24
CA VAL A 390 3.57 7.13 10.11
C VAL A 390 4.11 8.53 10.42
N ALA A 391 5.09 8.66 11.32
CA ALA A 391 5.69 9.96 11.66
C ALA A 391 6.46 10.60 10.48
N LEU A 392 6.81 9.83 9.45
CA LEU A 392 7.57 10.32 8.29
C LEU A 392 6.68 10.82 7.15
N THR A 393 5.35 10.68 7.25
CA THR A 393 4.43 10.84 6.11
C THR A 393 3.36 11.92 6.30
N PRO A 394 3.70 13.10 6.89
CA PRO A 394 2.74 14.20 6.90
C PRO A 394 2.54 14.76 5.47
N PRO A 395 1.36 15.40 5.21
CA PRO A 395 0.17 15.49 6.05
C PRO A 395 -0.66 14.20 6.04
N TYR A 396 -1.64 14.10 6.91
CA TYR A 396 -2.33 12.86 7.22
C TYR A 396 -3.74 12.79 6.64
N MET A 397 -4.30 11.57 6.59
CA MET A 397 -5.58 11.16 6.01
C MET A 397 -5.52 11.05 4.47
N HIS A 398 -6.57 10.49 3.89
CA HIS A 398 -6.67 10.29 2.44
C HIS A 398 -6.63 11.59 1.62
N ASN A 399 -6.93 12.71 2.26
CA ASN A 399 -6.96 14.05 1.67
C ASN A 399 -5.97 15.04 2.32
N GLY A 400 -5.04 14.56 3.16
CA GLY A 400 -4.04 15.41 3.81
C GLY A 400 -4.62 16.44 4.78
N ALA A 401 -5.76 16.15 5.44
CA ALA A 401 -6.50 17.10 6.26
C ALA A 401 -5.73 17.62 7.49
N PHE A 402 -4.77 16.86 8.00
CA PHE A 402 -4.05 17.20 9.23
C PHE A 402 -2.54 17.28 9.00
N ALA A 403 -1.95 18.38 9.45
CA ALA A 403 -0.53 18.62 9.24
C ALA A 403 0.38 17.80 10.17
N THR A 404 -0.10 17.46 11.38
CA THR A 404 0.69 16.80 12.41
C THR A 404 -0.02 15.59 13.00
N LEU A 405 0.74 14.66 13.61
CA LEU A 405 0.15 13.55 14.39
C LEU A 405 -0.66 14.05 15.59
N ALA A 406 -0.30 15.19 16.17
CA ALA A 406 -1.06 15.80 17.24
C ALA A 406 -2.48 16.19 16.76
N ASP A 407 -2.58 16.82 15.57
CA ASP A 407 -3.88 17.16 14.97
C ASP A 407 -4.73 15.91 14.70
N VAL A 408 -4.10 14.80 14.24
CA VAL A 408 -4.76 13.53 14.04
C VAL A 408 -5.31 12.98 15.35
N VAL A 409 -4.50 12.96 16.41
CA VAL A 409 -4.93 12.48 17.74
C VAL A 409 -6.04 13.36 18.28
N ASP A 410 -5.91 14.68 18.18
CA ASP A 410 -6.93 15.64 18.61
C ASP A 410 -8.25 15.44 17.87
N PHE A 411 -8.20 15.22 16.55
CA PHE A 411 -9.40 14.90 15.76
C PHE A 411 -10.10 13.64 16.26
N TYR A 412 -9.37 12.55 16.53
CA TYR A 412 -9.98 11.32 17.03
C TYR A 412 -10.49 11.45 18.47
N VAL A 413 -9.83 12.25 19.32
CA VAL A 413 -10.23 12.47 20.70
C VAL A 413 -11.44 13.40 20.78
N THR A 414 -11.45 14.51 20.05
CA THR A 414 -12.51 15.53 20.17
C THR A 414 -13.65 15.34 19.18
N ARG A 415 -13.36 14.75 18.03
CA ARG A 415 -14.25 14.67 16.84
C ARG A 415 -14.63 16.06 16.30
N GLU A 416 -13.89 17.10 16.66
CA GLU A 416 -14.12 18.46 16.15
C GLU A 416 -13.83 18.51 14.65
N GLY A 417 -14.70 19.20 13.90
CA GLY A 417 -14.60 19.31 12.44
C GLY A 417 -15.01 18.04 11.67
N ALA A 418 -15.40 16.96 12.35
CA ALA A 418 -15.86 15.75 11.66
C ALA A 418 -17.07 16.04 10.78
N ARG A 419 -17.07 15.49 9.53
CA ARG A 419 -18.23 15.58 8.64
C ARG A 419 -19.50 15.03 9.31
N PRO A 420 -20.70 15.46 8.90
CA PRO A 420 -21.95 14.87 9.37
C PRO A 420 -21.97 13.35 9.21
N SER A 421 -22.61 12.65 10.13
CA SER A 421 -22.75 11.20 10.03
C SER A 421 -23.62 10.84 8.85
N THR A 422 -23.12 9.94 8.01
CA THR A 422 -23.88 9.25 6.96
C THR A 422 -24.37 7.90 7.48
N ALA A 423 -25.17 7.18 6.68
CA ALA A 423 -25.63 5.84 7.06
C ALA A 423 -24.47 4.82 7.19
N SER A 424 -23.33 5.11 6.57
CA SER A 424 -22.09 4.29 6.61
C SER A 424 -21.05 4.75 7.64
N GLY A 425 -21.29 5.87 8.36
CA GLY A 425 -20.35 6.41 9.32
C GLY A 425 -20.09 5.47 10.51
N GLU A 426 -18.80 5.34 10.89
CA GLU A 426 -18.38 4.50 12.01
C GLU A 426 -19.00 4.96 13.33
N THR A 427 -19.79 4.08 13.93
CA THR A 427 -20.51 4.36 15.18
C THR A 427 -19.64 4.24 16.42
N ILE A 428 -18.49 3.54 16.30
CA ILE A 428 -17.53 3.39 17.41
C ILE A 428 -16.73 4.67 17.68
N LEU A 429 -16.63 5.57 16.68
CA LEU A 429 -15.90 6.82 16.80
C LEU A 429 -16.75 7.86 17.53
N ARG A 430 -16.39 8.11 18.77
CA ARG A 430 -17.02 9.07 19.68
C ARG A 430 -15.96 9.92 20.37
N PRO A 431 -16.28 11.12 20.87
CA PRO A 431 -15.37 11.88 21.71
C PRO A 431 -14.85 11.07 22.90
N LEU A 432 -13.57 11.26 23.24
CA LEU A 432 -12.87 10.59 24.34
C LEU A 432 -12.48 11.62 25.40
N GLU A 433 -12.42 11.19 26.66
CA GLU A 433 -12.00 12.03 27.78
C GLU A 433 -10.49 11.84 28.05
N LEU A 434 -9.64 12.28 27.11
CA LEU A 434 -8.18 12.21 27.23
C LEU A 434 -7.57 13.61 27.42
N GLY A 435 -6.76 13.74 28.47
CA GLY A 435 -6.01 14.97 28.76
C GLY A 435 -4.85 15.21 27.78
N SER A 436 -4.20 16.36 27.89
CA SER A 436 -3.07 16.73 27.03
C SER A 436 -1.88 15.77 27.16
N GLU A 437 -1.61 15.24 28.36
CA GLU A 437 -0.52 14.28 28.57
C GLU A 437 -0.80 12.94 27.88
N ASP A 438 -2.04 12.44 27.95
CA ASP A 438 -2.44 11.20 27.27
C ASP A 438 -2.40 11.34 25.76
N ARG A 439 -2.79 12.50 25.20
CA ARG A 439 -2.66 12.80 23.78
C ARG A 439 -1.19 12.83 23.34
N ALA A 440 -0.33 13.47 24.13
CA ALA A 440 1.11 13.47 23.88
C ALA A 440 1.70 12.06 23.94
N ALA A 441 1.23 11.23 24.87
CA ALA A 441 1.64 9.82 24.97
C ALA A 441 1.25 9.01 23.71
N LEU A 442 0.03 9.19 23.18
CA LEU A 442 -0.39 8.57 21.93
C LEU A 442 0.51 8.98 20.76
N VAL A 443 0.85 10.28 20.66
CA VAL A 443 1.79 10.77 19.63
C VAL A 443 3.16 10.12 19.79
N ALA A 444 3.71 10.05 21.04
CA ALA A 444 5.00 9.42 21.31
C ALA A 444 5.01 7.93 20.90
N PHE A 445 3.91 7.22 21.14
CA PHE A 445 3.77 5.85 20.67
C PHE A 445 3.78 5.78 19.14
N LEU A 446 3.04 6.61 18.42
CA LEU A 446 3.02 6.63 16.96
C LEU A 446 4.40 6.92 16.37
N VAL A 447 5.17 7.82 16.99
CA VAL A 447 6.56 8.12 16.61
C VAL A 447 7.46 6.91 16.81
N SER A 448 7.25 6.10 17.86
CA SER A 448 8.04 4.90 18.15
C SER A 448 7.87 3.77 17.11
N LEU A 449 6.93 3.90 16.19
CA LEU A 449 6.73 2.97 15.06
C LEU A 449 7.61 3.28 13.84
N THR A 450 8.49 4.28 13.95
CA THR A 450 9.43 4.66 12.90
C THR A 450 10.61 3.70 12.85
N ASP A 451 10.87 3.09 11.71
CA ASP A 451 12.04 2.26 11.46
C ASP A 451 13.28 3.16 11.29
N ASP A 452 14.17 3.10 12.27
CA ASP A 452 15.42 3.86 12.32
C ASP A 452 16.63 3.07 11.80
N ALA A 453 16.42 1.82 11.37
CA ALA A 453 17.43 0.93 10.84
C ALA A 453 17.29 0.64 9.33
N PHE A 454 16.30 1.23 8.65
CA PHE A 454 16.09 1.04 7.23
C PHE A 454 17.26 1.57 6.40
N ASP A 455 17.78 0.76 5.46
CA ASP A 455 18.80 1.20 4.49
C ASP A 455 18.15 1.93 3.30
N PRO A 456 18.28 3.27 3.21
CA PRO A 456 17.72 4.03 2.10
C PRO A 456 18.33 3.68 0.74
N GLY A 457 19.52 3.06 0.71
CA GLY A 457 20.18 2.59 -0.51
C GLY A 457 19.35 1.55 -1.28
N LEU A 458 18.49 0.79 -0.59
CA LEU A 458 17.60 -0.19 -1.20
C LEU A 458 16.57 0.42 -2.17
N LEU A 459 16.22 1.70 -1.96
CA LEU A 459 15.24 2.43 -2.77
C LEU A 459 15.87 3.59 -3.57
N ALA A 460 17.18 3.75 -3.53
CA ALA A 460 17.87 4.81 -4.26
C ALA A 460 17.77 4.63 -5.78
N ALA A 461 17.86 5.73 -6.50
CA ALA A 461 17.97 5.71 -7.97
C ALA A 461 19.12 4.80 -8.44
N PRO A 462 18.98 4.15 -9.59
CA PRO A 462 20.10 3.43 -10.21
C PRO A 462 21.27 4.38 -10.49
N ARG A 463 22.51 3.86 -10.37
CA ARG A 463 23.73 4.64 -10.64
C ARG A 463 24.03 4.68 -12.12
#